data_99fa025e57b887d4427903b6f3a391e8
#
_entry.id   99fa025e57b887d4427903b6f3a391e8
#
_cell.length_a   1.000
_cell.length_b   1.000
_cell.length_c   1.000
_cell.angle_alpha   90.00
_cell.angle_beta   90.00
_cell.angle_gamma   90.00
#
_symmetry.space_group_name_H-M   'P 1'
#
loop_
_entity.id
_entity.type
_entity.pdbx_description
1 polymer ?
#
loop_
_entity_poly.entity_id
_entity_poly.type
_entity_poly.pdbx_seq_one_letter_code
_entity_poly.pdbx_strand_id
1 'polypeptide(L)'
;MTAPLLDARNLTRRYRLPRTSLLHPAPVLTAVDNTSFTIRAGETLGVVGESGSGKSTLARMVMAFETPDAGEVLFQGQNLHALSPYELRQQRQKFQMVFQDPFGSLDPRRTVGWSIAEPMRAIGADGDTARRTAEALEQVGLPARDADKYPHEFSGGQRQRIAIARAIVTRPALLVADEAVSALDVSVQAQILNLLMDLQDDLGLGILFISHDLAVVASICDQILVMQHGKPLESGPAAQVLRSPAHAYTQTLLKAAGVST
;
A
#
# COMPACT_ATOMS: atom_id res chain seq x y z
N MET A 1 -10.67 17.87 -15.89
CA MET A 1 -9.76 17.14 -14.98
C MET A 1 -10.62 16.30 -14.07
N THR A 2 -10.47 14.98 -14.07
CA THR A 2 -11.19 14.07 -13.18
C THR A 2 -10.76 14.29 -11.74
N ALA A 3 -11.70 14.26 -10.78
CA ALA A 3 -11.40 14.39 -9.37
C ALA A 3 -10.46 13.25 -8.92
N PRO A 4 -9.52 13.50 -7.99
CA PRO A 4 -8.64 12.46 -7.48
C PRO A 4 -9.43 11.37 -6.74
N LEU A 5 -9.00 10.12 -6.86
CA LEU A 5 -9.51 8.99 -6.08
C LEU A 5 -9.13 9.15 -4.60
N LEU A 6 -7.87 9.48 -4.35
CA LEU A 6 -7.31 9.78 -3.05
C LEU A 6 -6.63 11.16 -3.09
N ASP A 7 -6.90 11.99 -2.07
CA ASP A 7 -6.28 13.30 -1.91
C ASP A 7 -5.83 13.45 -0.44
N ALA A 8 -4.53 13.36 -0.23
CA ALA A 8 -3.88 13.53 1.06
C ALA A 8 -3.35 14.96 1.17
N ARG A 9 -3.77 15.70 2.20
CA ARG A 9 -3.48 17.11 2.35
C ARG A 9 -2.78 17.41 3.67
N ASN A 10 -1.56 17.94 3.59
CA ASN A 10 -0.77 18.44 4.72
C ASN A 10 -0.68 17.46 5.90
N LEU A 11 -0.56 16.17 5.61
CA LEU A 11 -0.53 15.12 6.62
C LEU A 11 0.67 15.28 7.54
N THR A 12 0.41 15.31 8.84
CA THR A 12 1.44 15.34 9.89
C THR A 12 1.13 14.30 10.94
N ARG A 13 2.15 13.53 11.35
CA ARG A 13 2.05 12.55 12.42
C ARG A 13 3.25 12.58 13.34
N ARG A 14 3.01 12.69 14.65
CA ARG A 14 4.01 12.79 15.70
C ARG A 14 3.80 11.70 16.74
N TYR A 15 4.89 11.08 17.18
CA TYR A 15 4.87 10.08 18.26
C TYR A 15 5.64 10.62 19.47
N ARG A 16 5.05 10.51 20.64
CA ARG A 16 5.75 10.76 21.89
C ARG A 16 6.55 9.51 22.24
N LEU A 17 7.86 9.66 22.32
CA LEU A 17 8.77 8.59 22.72
C LEU A 17 8.78 8.41 24.26
N PRO A 18 9.20 7.25 24.76
CA PRO A 18 9.39 7.04 26.20
C PRO A 18 10.33 8.11 26.80
N ARG A 19 10.00 8.59 28.00
CA ARG A 19 10.89 9.50 28.72
C ARG A 19 12.18 8.80 29.08
N THR A 20 13.32 9.41 28.79
CA THR A 20 14.65 8.95 29.19
C THR A 20 15.09 9.55 30.55
N SER A 21 14.41 10.60 31.03
CA SER A 21 14.66 11.28 32.29
C SER A 21 13.39 11.87 32.86
N LEU A 22 13.27 11.91 34.19
CA LEU A 22 12.16 12.59 34.90
C LEU A 22 12.23 14.12 34.76
N LEU A 23 13.42 14.67 34.48
CA LEU A 23 13.67 16.11 34.40
C LEU A 23 13.43 16.71 33.02
N HIS A 24 13.30 15.89 31.98
CA HIS A 24 13.10 16.36 30.62
C HIS A 24 11.74 15.90 30.07
N PRO A 25 11.09 16.71 29.23
CA PRO A 25 9.88 16.27 28.53
C PRO A 25 10.18 15.07 27.62
N ALA A 26 9.17 14.23 27.36
CA ALA A 26 9.29 13.13 26.44
C ALA A 26 9.68 13.64 25.04
N PRO A 27 10.69 13.05 24.38
CA PRO A 27 11.05 13.41 23.02
C PRO A 27 9.86 13.16 22.07
N VAL A 28 9.75 13.98 21.05
CA VAL A 28 8.71 13.84 20.00
C VAL A 28 9.38 13.50 18.69
N LEU A 29 9.00 12.38 18.11
CA LEU A 29 9.39 11.96 16.75
C LEU A 29 8.31 12.43 15.77
N THR A 30 8.65 13.28 14.82
CA THR A 30 7.76 13.59 13.69
C THR A 30 7.99 12.54 12.60
N ALA A 31 7.06 11.59 12.50
CA ALA A 31 7.16 10.48 11.56
C ALA A 31 6.69 10.85 10.15
N VAL A 32 5.75 11.81 10.06
CA VAL A 32 5.31 12.43 8.79
C VAL A 32 5.12 13.92 9.07
N ASP A 33 5.65 14.77 8.20
CA ASP A 33 5.65 16.23 8.34
C ASP A 33 5.12 16.87 7.05
N ASN A 34 3.93 17.47 7.13
CA ASN A 34 3.31 18.27 6.08
C ASN A 34 3.35 17.64 4.68
N THR A 35 2.97 16.36 4.56
CA THR A 35 3.01 15.60 3.31
C THR A 35 1.68 15.69 2.58
N SER A 36 1.71 16.04 1.28
CA SER A 36 0.54 16.12 0.40
C SER A 36 0.78 15.37 -0.90
N PHE A 37 -0.21 14.64 -1.39
CA PHE A 37 -0.19 13.96 -2.68
C PHE A 37 -1.61 13.54 -3.11
N THR A 38 -1.75 13.21 -4.38
CA THR A 38 -3.01 12.70 -4.94
C THR A 38 -2.77 11.40 -5.70
N ILE A 39 -3.79 10.55 -5.79
CA ILE A 39 -3.82 9.36 -6.66
C ILE A 39 -5.13 9.40 -7.45
N ARG A 40 -5.06 9.15 -8.74
CA ARG A 40 -6.23 9.00 -9.61
C ARG A 40 -6.58 7.52 -9.78
N ALA A 41 -7.78 7.24 -10.29
CA ALA A 41 -8.12 5.90 -10.73
C ALA A 41 -7.17 5.48 -11.88
N GLY A 42 -6.67 4.24 -11.84
CA GLY A 42 -5.70 3.72 -12.80
C GLY A 42 -4.31 4.35 -12.72
N GLU A 43 -3.96 5.06 -11.63
CA GLU A 43 -2.64 5.68 -11.43
C GLU A 43 -1.90 5.00 -10.28
N THR A 44 -0.60 4.75 -10.45
CA THR A 44 0.29 4.27 -9.38
C THR A 44 1.19 5.38 -8.87
N LEU A 45 1.06 5.71 -7.58
CA LEU A 45 1.99 6.57 -6.85
C LEU A 45 2.99 5.72 -6.06
N GLY A 46 4.27 5.81 -6.39
CA GLY A 46 5.37 5.21 -5.64
C GLY A 46 5.83 6.12 -4.51
N VAL A 47 5.90 5.59 -3.29
CA VAL A 47 6.51 6.29 -2.14
C VAL A 47 7.83 5.61 -1.79
N VAL A 48 8.93 6.33 -1.92
CA VAL A 48 10.28 5.80 -1.70
C VAL A 48 11.04 6.55 -0.61
N GLY A 49 12.01 5.87 -0.01
CA GLY A 49 12.91 6.40 1.00
C GLY A 49 13.46 5.30 1.89
N GLU A 50 14.48 5.60 2.68
CA GLU A 50 15.09 4.67 3.63
C GLU A 50 14.10 4.13 4.67
N SER A 51 14.49 3.06 5.39
CA SER A 51 13.76 2.58 6.55
C SER A 51 13.63 3.70 7.59
N GLY A 52 12.44 3.86 8.17
CA GLY A 52 12.16 4.94 9.13
C GLY A 52 11.88 6.33 8.49
N SER A 53 11.81 6.45 7.16
CA SER A 53 11.48 7.74 6.52
C SER A 53 10.00 8.17 6.65
N GLY A 54 9.12 7.32 7.22
CA GLY A 54 7.71 7.64 7.48
C GLY A 54 6.71 6.99 6.52
N LYS A 55 7.14 6.21 5.53
CA LYS A 55 6.30 5.60 4.48
C LYS A 55 5.15 4.75 5.03
N SER A 56 5.45 3.80 5.92
CA SER A 56 4.40 2.93 6.51
C SER A 56 3.47 3.71 7.45
N THR A 57 3.94 4.79 8.10
CA THR A 57 3.06 5.70 8.85
C THR A 57 2.11 6.43 7.90
N LEU A 58 2.62 6.87 6.74
CA LEU A 58 1.80 7.47 5.69
C LEU A 58 0.71 6.49 5.20
N ALA A 59 1.09 5.24 4.90
CA ALA A 59 0.13 4.19 4.54
C ALA A 59 -0.96 3.98 5.60
N ARG A 60 -0.58 3.92 6.88
CA ARG A 60 -1.55 3.74 7.98
C ARG A 60 -2.52 4.91 8.11
N MET A 61 -2.09 6.14 7.85
CA MET A 61 -2.99 7.30 7.81
C MET A 61 -3.94 7.21 6.61
N VAL A 62 -3.45 6.82 5.43
CA VAL A 62 -4.28 6.62 4.21
C VAL A 62 -5.33 5.53 4.44
N MET A 63 -4.96 4.43 5.10
CA MET A 63 -5.86 3.33 5.44
C MET A 63 -6.79 3.63 6.62
N ALA A 64 -6.71 4.84 7.19
CA ALA A 64 -7.43 5.23 8.41
C ALA A 64 -7.21 4.24 9.58
N PHE A 65 -6.00 3.66 9.68
CA PHE A 65 -5.56 2.90 10.85
C PHE A 65 -4.99 3.83 11.93
N GLU A 66 -4.45 4.98 11.51
CA GLU A 66 -3.96 6.04 12.39
C GLU A 66 -4.52 7.38 11.96
N THR A 67 -4.97 8.18 12.94
CA THR A 67 -5.44 9.54 12.69
C THR A 67 -4.25 10.49 12.60
N PRO A 68 -4.14 11.34 11.57
CA PRO A 68 -3.11 12.37 11.52
C PRO A 68 -3.30 13.41 12.64
N ASP A 69 -2.20 13.99 13.13
CA ASP A 69 -2.25 15.10 14.09
C ASP A 69 -2.63 16.41 13.40
N ALA A 70 -2.39 16.53 12.09
CA ALA A 70 -2.85 17.62 11.23
C ALA A 70 -3.01 17.13 9.79
N GLY A 71 -3.84 17.82 9.01
CA GLY A 71 -4.16 17.46 7.64
C GLY A 71 -5.37 16.55 7.54
N GLU A 72 -5.67 16.10 6.33
CA GLU A 72 -6.84 15.24 6.04
C GLU A 72 -6.55 14.26 4.91
N VAL A 73 -7.27 13.14 4.92
CA VAL A 73 -7.27 12.15 3.84
C VAL A 73 -8.66 12.08 3.24
N LEU A 74 -8.79 12.56 2.01
CA LEU A 74 -10.04 12.51 1.25
C LEU A 74 -10.00 11.31 0.30
N PHE A 75 -10.91 10.37 0.48
CA PHE A 75 -11.12 9.26 -0.43
C PHE A 75 -12.45 9.46 -1.16
N GLN A 76 -12.42 9.57 -2.47
CA GLN A 76 -13.58 9.93 -3.30
C GLN A 76 -14.29 11.20 -2.78
N GLY A 77 -13.52 12.18 -2.30
CA GLY A 77 -14.01 13.44 -1.76
C GLY A 77 -14.51 13.40 -0.31
N GLN A 78 -14.52 12.24 0.36
CA GLN A 78 -14.92 12.08 1.76
C GLN A 78 -13.71 11.99 2.69
N ASN A 79 -13.65 12.81 3.74
CA ASN A 79 -12.59 12.72 4.74
C ASN A 79 -12.75 11.47 5.59
N LEU A 80 -11.84 10.49 5.40
CA LEU A 80 -11.90 9.19 6.07
C LEU A 80 -11.84 9.30 7.60
N HIS A 81 -11.13 10.28 8.14
CA HIS A 81 -10.94 10.47 9.58
C HIS A 81 -12.09 11.22 10.26
N ALA A 82 -13.01 11.80 9.48
CA ALA A 82 -14.23 12.42 9.97
C ALA A 82 -15.43 11.47 9.98
N LEU A 83 -15.29 10.28 9.39
CA LEU A 83 -16.37 9.27 9.33
C LEU A 83 -16.59 8.62 10.70
N SER A 84 -17.83 8.26 10.97
CA SER A 84 -18.15 7.36 12.08
C SER A 84 -17.54 5.97 11.86
N PRO A 85 -17.33 5.17 12.93
CA PRO A 85 -16.79 3.81 12.78
C PRO A 85 -17.63 2.92 11.83
N TYR A 86 -18.94 3.13 11.79
CA TYR A 86 -19.83 2.40 10.88
C TYR A 86 -19.59 2.81 9.41
N GLU A 87 -19.58 4.11 9.12
CA GLU A 87 -19.34 4.63 7.77
C GLU A 87 -17.95 4.24 7.27
N LEU A 88 -16.91 4.36 8.11
CA LEU A 88 -15.55 3.95 7.77
C LEU A 88 -15.48 2.45 7.45
N ARG A 89 -16.18 1.60 8.20
CA ARG A 89 -16.28 0.16 7.90
C ARG A 89 -16.87 -0.09 6.52
N GLN A 90 -17.90 0.65 6.13
CA GLN A 90 -18.50 0.56 4.78
C GLN A 90 -17.53 1.06 3.69
N GLN A 91 -16.75 2.09 3.96
CA GLN A 91 -15.76 2.59 2.99
C GLN A 91 -14.57 1.63 2.82
N ARG A 92 -14.15 0.90 3.86
CA ARG A 92 -12.99 -0.01 3.82
C ARG A 92 -13.06 -1.10 2.75
N GLN A 93 -14.24 -1.46 2.26
CA GLN A 93 -14.35 -2.37 1.12
C GLN A 93 -13.77 -1.78 -0.18
N LYS A 94 -13.71 -0.44 -0.29
CA LYS A 94 -13.27 0.27 -1.49
C LYS A 94 -11.77 0.57 -1.51
N PHE A 95 -11.07 0.38 -0.39
CA PHE A 95 -9.63 0.51 -0.30
C PHE A 95 -9.07 -0.62 0.56
N GLN A 96 -8.05 -1.29 0.06
CA GLN A 96 -7.48 -2.49 0.67
C GLN A 96 -5.96 -2.37 0.74
N MET A 97 -5.34 -3.21 1.57
CA MET A 97 -3.90 -3.18 1.79
C MET A 97 -3.29 -4.57 1.64
N VAL A 98 -2.15 -4.63 0.96
CA VAL A 98 -1.25 -5.79 0.92
C VAL A 98 -0.06 -5.45 1.80
N PHE A 99 0.20 -6.30 2.80
CA PHE A 99 1.27 -6.11 3.78
C PHE A 99 2.59 -6.74 3.31
N GLN A 100 3.68 -6.30 3.90
CA GLN A 100 5.05 -6.76 3.65
C GLN A 100 5.23 -8.25 3.91
N ASP A 101 4.64 -8.79 5.01
CA ASP A 101 4.79 -10.18 5.41
C ASP A 101 3.58 -11.03 4.98
N PRO A 102 3.70 -11.83 3.91
CA PRO A 102 2.62 -12.71 3.49
C PRO A 102 2.39 -13.87 4.47
N PHE A 103 3.40 -14.22 5.30
CA PHE A 103 3.27 -15.29 6.30
C PHE A 103 2.42 -14.84 7.48
N GLY A 104 2.67 -13.64 8.01
CA GLY A 104 1.91 -13.05 9.11
C GLY A 104 0.50 -12.59 8.71
N SER A 105 0.26 -12.42 7.40
CA SER A 105 -1.03 -11.94 6.90
C SER A 105 -2.12 -13.01 6.77
N LEU A 106 -1.77 -14.30 6.81
CA LEU A 106 -2.69 -15.44 6.65
C LEU A 106 -2.71 -16.30 7.91
N ASP A 107 -3.90 -16.58 8.48
CA ASP A 107 -4.03 -17.52 9.61
C ASP A 107 -3.71 -18.95 9.12
N PRO A 108 -2.62 -19.57 9.60
CA PRO A 108 -2.20 -20.91 9.15
C PRO A 108 -3.19 -22.02 9.47
N ARG A 109 -4.16 -21.77 10.36
CA ARG A 109 -5.21 -22.71 10.75
C ARG A 109 -6.45 -22.64 9.86
N ARG A 110 -6.50 -21.69 8.94
CA ARG A 110 -7.62 -21.44 8.04
C ARG A 110 -7.24 -21.77 6.61
N THR A 111 -8.21 -22.21 5.83
CA THR A 111 -8.00 -22.42 4.40
C THR A 111 -7.76 -21.09 3.68
N VAL A 112 -7.14 -21.15 2.51
CA VAL A 112 -6.92 -20.01 1.64
C VAL A 112 -8.23 -19.35 1.24
N GLY A 113 -9.23 -20.13 0.87
CA GLY A 113 -10.57 -19.63 0.55
C GLY A 113 -11.23 -18.89 1.73
N TRP A 114 -11.05 -19.41 2.94
CA TRP A 114 -11.53 -18.73 4.14
C TRP A 114 -10.85 -17.37 4.31
N SER A 115 -9.53 -17.31 4.12
CA SER A 115 -8.74 -16.08 4.28
C SER A 115 -9.07 -15.04 3.22
N ILE A 116 -9.24 -15.45 1.95
CA ILE A 116 -9.64 -14.55 0.85
C ILE A 116 -11.05 -13.99 1.09
N ALA A 117 -11.98 -14.81 1.57
CA ALA A 117 -13.36 -14.40 1.82
C ALA A 117 -13.54 -13.50 3.06
N GLU A 118 -12.50 -13.35 3.91
CA GLU A 118 -12.59 -12.62 5.16
C GLU A 118 -13.04 -11.15 5.00
N PRO A 119 -12.50 -10.34 4.06
CA PRO A 119 -12.97 -8.97 3.87
C PRO A 119 -14.44 -8.86 3.48
N MET A 120 -14.97 -9.80 2.70
CA MET A 120 -16.39 -9.83 2.34
C MET A 120 -17.26 -10.13 3.55
N ARG A 121 -16.87 -11.11 4.40
CA ARG A 121 -17.58 -11.40 5.65
C ARG A 121 -17.56 -10.22 6.61
N ALA A 122 -16.41 -9.50 6.69
CA ALA A 122 -16.27 -8.35 7.58
C ALA A 122 -17.26 -7.22 7.28
N ILE A 123 -17.64 -7.03 6.02
CA ILE A 123 -18.61 -6.01 5.61
C ILE A 123 -20.04 -6.53 5.55
N GLY A 124 -20.27 -7.83 5.84
CA GLY A 124 -21.60 -8.45 5.72
C GLY A 124 -22.09 -8.52 4.27
N ALA A 125 -21.17 -8.72 3.32
CA ALA A 125 -21.56 -8.85 1.92
C ALA A 125 -22.35 -10.16 1.72
N ASP A 126 -23.64 -10.04 1.55
CA ASP A 126 -24.53 -11.13 1.13
C ASP A 126 -24.30 -11.35 -0.37
N GLY A 127 -23.74 -12.49 -0.73
CA GLY A 127 -23.46 -12.81 -2.13
C GLY A 127 -22.68 -14.10 -2.28
N ASP A 128 -22.41 -14.46 -3.52
CA ASP A 128 -21.68 -15.68 -3.89
C ASP A 128 -20.19 -15.55 -3.52
N THR A 129 -19.91 -15.63 -2.21
CA THR A 129 -18.57 -15.52 -1.64
C THR A 129 -17.63 -16.58 -2.23
N ALA A 130 -18.14 -17.81 -2.48
CA ALA A 130 -17.33 -18.89 -3.05
C ALA A 130 -16.93 -18.55 -4.49
N ARG A 131 -17.85 -18.06 -5.32
CA ARG A 131 -17.56 -17.65 -6.70
C ARG A 131 -16.55 -16.49 -6.73
N ARG A 132 -16.74 -15.45 -5.92
CA ARG A 132 -15.81 -14.30 -5.85
C ARG A 132 -14.41 -14.71 -5.37
N THR A 133 -14.33 -15.67 -4.45
CA THR A 133 -13.06 -16.24 -3.99
C THR A 133 -12.36 -17.00 -5.11
N ALA A 134 -13.09 -17.80 -5.88
CA ALA A 134 -12.58 -18.52 -7.04
C ALA A 134 -12.06 -17.55 -8.11
N GLU A 135 -12.86 -16.54 -8.46
CA GLU A 135 -12.48 -15.48 -9.40
C GLU A 135 -11.20 -14.75 -8.95
N ALA A 136 -11.10 -14.39 -7.65
CA ALA A 136 -9.92 -13.71 -7.12
C ALA A 136 -8.65 -14.58 -7.17
N LEU A 137 -8.78 -15.91 -6.94
CA LEU A 137 -7.67 -16.84 -7.11
C LEU A 137 -7.21 -16.91 -8.57
N GLU A 138 -8.14 -17.02 -9.51
CA GLU A 138 -7.84 -17.05 -10.94
C GLU A 138 -7.17 -15.76 -11.42
N GLN A 139 -7.63 -14.60 -10.95
CA GLN A 139 -7.03 -13.30 -11.26
C GLN A 139 -5.57 -13.19 -10.81
N VAL A 140 -5.17 -13.88 -9.75
CA VAL A 140 -3.77 -13.92 -9.31
C VAL A 140 -2.99 -15.10 -9.86
N GLY A 141 -3.56 -15.85 -10.82
CA GLY A 141 -2.91 -16.98 -11.49
C GLY A 141 -2.84 -18.24 -10.63
N LEU A 142 -3.77 -18.41 -9.68
CA LEU A 142 -3.93 -19.63 -8.88
C LEU A 142 -5.25 -20.32 -9.23
N PRO A 143 -5.28 -21.66 -9.31
CA PRO A 143 -6.51 -22.37 -9.62
C PRO A 143 -7.54 -22.26 -8.49
N ALA A 144 -8.83 -22.15 -8.83
CA ALA A 144 -9.94 -22.02 -7.89
C ALA A 144 -9.98 -23.14 -6.83
N ARG A 145 -9.59 -24.38 -7.20
CA ARG A 145 -9.48 -25.54 -6.29
C ARG A 145 -8.50 -25.34 -5.13
N ASP A 146 -7.57 -24.41 -5.25
CA ASP A 146 -6.61 -24.10 -4.19
C ASP A 146 -7.25 -23.39 -2.99
N ALA A 147 -8.52 -22.98 -3.08
CA ALA A 147 -9.31 -22.42 -1.98
C ALA A 147 -9.38 -23.35 -0.75
N ASP A 148 -9.36 -24.66 -0.94
CA ASP A 148 -9.48 -25.66 0.13
C ASP A 148 -8.15 -25.98 0.81
N LYS A 149 -7.03 -25.54 0.23
CA LYS A 149 -5.69 -25.74 0.79
C LYS A 149 -5.38 -24.75 1.93
N TYR A 150 -4.34 -25.07 2.70
CA TYR A 150 -3.83 -24.26 3.78
C TYR A 150 -2.61 -23.43 3.35
N PRO A 151 -2.33 -22.29 3.99
CA PRO A 151 -1.21 -21.43 3.63
C PRO A 151 0.16 -22.14 3.60
N HIS A 152 0.39 -23.13 4.46
CA HIS A 152 1.67 -23.86 4.52
C HIS A 152 1.95 -24.74 3.29
N GLU A 153 0.94 -25.01 2.46
CA GLU A 153 1.07 -25.78 1.22
C GLU A 153 1.56 -24.92 0.03
N PHE A 154 1.82 -23.62 0.24
CA PHE A 154 2.18 -22.67 -0.80
C PHE A 154 3.59 -22.08 -0.59
N SER A 155 4.28 -21.77 -1.70
CA SER A 155 5.52 -21.01 -1.69
C SER A 155 5.30 -19.56 -1.23
N GLY A 156 6.38 -18.83 -0.91
CA GLY A 156 6.31 -17.41 -0.52
C GLY A 156 5.61 -16.55 -1.58
N GLY A 157 5.97 -16.70 -2.85
CA GLY A 157 5.34 -15.94 -3.93
C GLY A 157 3.86 -16.31 -4.15
N GLN A 158 3.49 -17.60 -3.97
CA GLN A 158 2.09 -18.01 -4.02
C GLN A 158 1.29 -17.42 -2.83
N ARG A 159 1.86 -17.37 -1.63
CA ARG A 159 1.21 -16.72 -0.47
C ARG A 159 1.03 -15.24 -0.70
N GLN A 160 1.98 -14.56 -1.36
CA GLN A 160 1.83 -13.17 -1.75
C GLN A 160 0.68 -12.98 -2.74
N ARG A 161 0.53 -13.88 -3.75
CA ARG A 161 -0.61 -13.89 -4.65
C ARG A 161 -1.94 -14.10 -3.90
N ILE A 162 -1.98 -14.97 -2.89
CA ILE A 162 -3.16 -15.17 -2.02
C ILE A 162 -3.47 -13.89 -1.22
N ALA A 163 -2.46 -13.20 -0.68
CA ALA A 163 -2.66 -11.92 0.02
C ALA A 163 -3.22 -10.83 -0.93
N ILE A 164 -2.76 -10.80 -2.19
CA ILE A 164 -3.31 -9.92 -3.23
C ILE A 164 -4.75 -10.33 -3.55
N ALA A 165 -5.06 -11.63 -3.75
CA ALA A 165 -6.42 -12.12 -3.98
C ALA A 165 -7.38 -11.70 -2.87
N ARG A 166 -6.95 -11.79 -1.60
CA ARG A 166 -7.72 -11.31 -0.45
C ARG A 166 -7.99 -9.81 -0.54
N ALA A 167 -7.02 -9.01 -0.98
CA ALA A 167 -7.19 -7.57 -1.11
C ALA A 167 -8.15 -7.20 -2.25
N ILE A 168 -8.11 -7.91 -3.39
CA ILE A 168 -8.93 -7.56 -4.57
C ILE A 168 -10.33 -8.18 -4.56
N VAL A 169 -10.62 -9.15 -3.69
CA VAL A 169 -11.92 -9.87 -3.65
C VAL A 169 -13.12 -8.94 -3.45
N THR A 170 -12.93 -7.81 -2.77
CA THR A 170 -13.95 -6.76 -2.60
C THR A 170 -14.08 -5.84 -3.81
N ARG A 171 -13.22 -5.98 -4.83
CA ARG A 171 -13.09 -5.07 -5.97
C ARG A 171 -12.86 -3.63 -5.51
N PRO A 172 -11.78 -3.36 -4.78
CA PRO A 172 -11.50 -2.03 -4.27
C PRO A 172 -11.20 -1.07 -5.43
N ALA A 173 -11.33 0.24 -5.15
CA ALA A 173 -10.87 1.27 -6.07
C ALA A 173 -9.41 1.68 -5.80
N LEU A 174 -8.92 1.49 -4.55
CA LEU A 174 -7.56 1.80 -4.13
C LEU A 174 -6.90 0.57 -3.49
N LEU A 175 -5.67 0.28 -3.91
CA LEU A 175 -4.80 -0.73 -3.29
C LEU A 175 -3.56 -0.04 -2.69
N VAL A 176 -3.29 -0.28 -1.42
CA VAL A 176 -2.05 0.13 -0.76
C VAL A 176 -1.14 -1.09 -0.65
N ALA A 177 0.00 -1.05 -1.32
CA ALA A 177 1.02 -2.11 -1.29
C ALA A 177 2.22 -1.63 -0.45
N ASP A 178 2.27 -2.01 0.83
CA ASP A 178 3.34 -1.62 1.76
C ASP A 178 4.43 -2.69 1.76
N GLU A 179 5.52 -2.40 1.05
CA GLU A 179 6.68 -3.30 0.86
C GLU A 179 6.29 -4.72 0.39
N ALA A 180 5.23 -4.82 -0.41
CA ALA A 180 4.58 -6.08 -0.79
C ALA A 180 5.48 -7.06 -1.57
N VAL A 181 6.68 -6.67 -1.99
CA VAL A 181 7.62 -7.52 -2.74
C VAL A 181 8.98 -7.63 -2.09
N SER A 182 9.25 -6.92 -0.99
CA SER A 182 10.60 -6.80 -0.41
C SER A 182 11.19 -8.11 0.14
N ALA A 183 10.34 -9.06 0.54
CA ALA A 183 10.74 -10.36 1.08
C ALA A 183 10.85 -11.47 0.03
N LEU A 184 10.68 -11.15 -1.26
CA LEU A 184 10.66 -12.12 -2.36
C LEU A 184 11.98 -12.08 -3.14
N ASP A 185 12.35 -13.20 -3.77
CA ASP A 185 13.45 -13.21 -4.73
C ASP A 185 13.11 -12.40 -5.99
N VAL A 186 14.15 -11.94 -6.70
CA VAL A 186 14.03 -11.00 -7.83
C VAL A 186 13.07 -11.51 -8.92
N SER A 187 13.09 -12.83 -9.19
CA SER A 187 12.24 -13.39 -10.25
C SER A 187 10.76 -13.42 -9.87
N VAL A 188 10.46 -13.76 -8.63
CA VAL A 188 9.10 -13.74 -8.08
C VAL A 188 8.62 -12.30 -7.89
N GLN A 189 9.51 -11.40 -7.48
CA GLN A 189 9.22 -9.96 -7.38
C GLN A 189 8.71 -9.40 -8.72
N ALA A 190 9.43 -9.66 -9.83
CA ALA A 190 9.00 -9.24 -11.16
C ALA A 190 7.61 -9.79 -11.54
N GLN A 191 7.32 -11.04 -11.20
CA GLN A 191 6.00 -11.64 -11.46
C GLN A 191 4.88 -10.97 -10.65
N ILE A 192 5.14 -10.58 -9.39
CA ILE A 192 4.15 -9.88 -8.56
C ILE A 192 3.94 -8.44 -9.06
N LEU A 193 4.99 -7.76 -9.51
CA LEU A 193 4.88 -6.42 -10.09
C LEU A 193 4.03 -6.44 -11.37
N ASN A 194 4.29 -7.38 -12.29
CA ASN A 194 3.47 -7.55 -13.48
C ASN A 194 2.01 -7.86 -13.12
N LEU A 195 1.77 -8.75 -12.16
CA LEU A 195 0.42 -9.04 -11.67
C LEU A 195 -0.29 -7.79 -11.15
N LEU A 196 0.39 -6.92 -10.41
CA LEU A 196 -0.20 -5.67 -9.90
C LEU A 196 -0.55 -4.71 -11.04
N MET A 197 0.27 -4.63 -12.10
CA MET A 197 -0.01 -3.82 -13.29
C MET A 197 -1.21 -4.38 -14.06
N ASP A 198 -1.27 -5.70 -14.30
CA ASP A 198 -2.40 -6.35 -14.95
C ASP A 198 -3.71 -6.10 -14.17
N LEU A 199 -3.67 -6.24 -12.85
CA LEU A 199 -4.82 -5.96 -11.99
C LEU A 199 -5.21 -4.48 -11.98
N GLN A 200 -4.25 -3.56 -12.08
CA GLN A 200 -4.52 -2.13 -12.21
C GLN A 200 -5.29 -1.84 -13.50
N ASP A 201 -4.85 -2.39 -14.61
CA ASP A 201 -5.49 -2.20 -15.92
C ASP A 201 -6.90 -2.83 -15.94
N ASP A 202 -7.03 -4.07 -15.47
CA ASP A 202 -8.28 -4.83 -15.50
C ASP A 202 -9.37 -4.25 -14.58
N LEU A 203 -8.97 -3.74 -13.41
CA LEU A 203 -9.90 -3.28 -12.36
C LEU A 203 -9.96 -1.75 -12.25
N GLY A 204 -9.11 -1.00 -12.95
CA GLY A 204 -9.00 0.45 -12.85
C GLY A 204 -8.50 0.92 -11.48
N LEU A 205 -7.63 0.13 -10.83
CA LEU A 205 -7.15 0.40 -9.48
C LEU A 205 -6.27 1.65 -9.43
N GLY A 206 -6.50 2.55 -8.45
CA GLY A 206 -5.43 3.43 -7.98
C GLY A 206 -4.51 2.64 -7.06
N ILE A 207 -3.20 2.80 -7.18
CA ILE A 207 -2.22 2.08 -6.34
C ILE A 207 -1.33 3.07 -5.59
N LEU A 208 -1.24 2.91 -4.26
CA LEU A 208 -0.18 3.50 -3.43
C LEU A 208 0.87 2.42 -3.20
N PHE A 209 1.99 2.51 -3.90
CA PHE A 209 3.07 1.52 -3.83
C PHE A 209 4.23 2.02 -2.98
N ILE A 210 4.49 1.38 -1.86
CA ILE A 210 5.55 1.74 -0.92
C ILE A 210 6.71 0.76 -1.05
N SER A 211 7.90 1.29 -1.28
CA SER A 211 9.12 0.50 -1.36
C SER A 211 10.32 1.31 -0.86
N HIS A 212 11.36 0.62 -0.42
CA HIS A 212 12.69 1.21 -0.23
C HIS A 212 13.56 1.04 -1.49
N ASP A 213 13.11 0.26 -2.47
CA ASP A 213 13.82 0.01 -3.73
C ASP A 213 13.28 0.92 -4.84
N LEU A 214 14.12 1.91 -5.21
CA LEU A 214 13.76 2.87 -6.26
C LEU A 214 13.69 2.23 -7.65
N ALA A 215 14.46 1.15 -7.92
CA ALA A 215 14.39 0.46 -9.21
C ALA A 215 13.03 -0.23 -9.40
N VAL A 216 12.48 -0.80 -8.34
CA VAL A 216 11.14 -1.38 -8.32
C VAL A 216 10.08 -0.32 -8.61
N VAL A 217 10.14 0.81 -7.90
CA VAL A 217 9.20 1.92 -8.10
C VAL A 217 9.31 2.50 -9.50
N ALA A 218 10.53 2.62 -10.03
CA ALA A 218 10.78 3.08 -11.39
C ALA A 218 10.10 2.22 -12.47
N SER A 219 9.86 0.94 -12.19
CA SER A 219 9.31 0.00 -13.17
C SER A 219 7.79 0.02 -13.31
N ILE A 220 7.06 0.48 -12.27
CA ILE A 220 5.59 0.38 -12.24
C ILE A 220 4.86 1.68 -11.89
N CYS A 221 5.56 2.75 -11.45
CA CYS A 221 4.89 3.94 -10.93
C CYS A 221 4.82 5.07 -11.97
N ASP A 222 3.65 5.73 -12.03
CA ASP A 222 3.42 6.93 -12.84
C ASP A 222 3.98 8.18 -12.16
N GLN A 223 3.82 8.23 -10.84
CA GLN A 223 4.27 9.33 -9.98
C GLN A 223 5.18 8.78 -8.88
N ILE A 224 6.11 9.59 -8.42
CA ILE A 224 7.00 9.25 -7.30
C ILE A 224 6.94 10.35 -6.25
N LEU A 225 6.91 9.94 -4.98
CA LEU A 225 7.09 10.77 -3.80
C LEU A 225 8.31 10.24 -3.04
N VAL A 226 9.37 11.05 -2.94
CA VAL A 226 10.59 10.73 -2.21
C VAL A 226 10.49 11.28 -0.79
N MET A 227 10.69 10.43 0.21
CA MET A 227 10.60 10.80 1.63
C MET A 227 11.91 10.55 2.36
N GLN A 228 12.30 11.47 3.24
CA GLN A 228 13.42 11.32 4.18
C GLN A 228 13.09 11.97 5.52
N HIS A 229 13.36 11.29 6.63
CA HIS A 229 13.12 11.79 7.99
C HIS A 229 11.73 12.40 8.21
N GLY A 230 10.70 11.75 7.67
CA GLY A 230 9.31 12.19 7.79
C GLY A 230 8.89 13.26 6.80
N LYS A 231 9.79 13.80 5.99
CA LYS A 231 9.51 14.92 5.07
C LYS A 231 9.44 14.46 3.63
N PRO A 232 8.50 14.99 2.84
CA PRO A 232 8.54 14.89 1.39
C PRO A 232 9.68 15.78 0.87
N LEU A 233 10.60 15.23 0.10
CA LEU A 233 11.73 15.97 -0.45
C LEU A 233 11.54 16.31 -1.93
N GLU A 234 10.96 15.38 -2.69
CA GLU A 234 10.73 15.52 -4.11
C GLU A 234 9.50 14.73 -4.51
N SER A 235 8.69 15.27 -5.38
CA SER A 235 7.55 14.54 -5.95
C SER A 235 7.29 14.98 -7.39
N GLY A 236 6.79 14.05 -8.22
CA GLY A 236 6.45 14.35 -9.60
C GLY A 236 6.33 13.11 -10.47
N PRO A 237 6.13 13.28 -11.79
CA PRO A 237 6.12 12.18 -12.74
C PRO A 237 7.38 11.33 -12.61
N ALA A 238 7.22 10.00 -12.59
CA ALA A 238 8.33 9.08 -12.41
C ALA A 238 9.47 9.34 -13.40
N ALA A 239 9.13 9.55 -14.68
CA ALA A 239 10.12 9.87 -15.72
C ALA A 239 10.94 11.12 -15.41
N GLN A 240 10.36 12.15 -14.78
CA GLN A 240 11.06 13.37 -14.40
C GLN A 240 11.98 13.14 -13.19
N VAL A 241 11.45 12.56 -12.11
CA VAL A 241 12.20 12.32 -10.86
C VAL A 241 13.39 11.38 -11.11
N LEU A 242 13.24 10.41 -12.01
CA LEU A 242 14.29 9.44 -12.34
C LEU A 242 15.38 10.01 -13.27
N ARG A 243 14.98 10.82 -14.29
CA ARG A 243 15.93 11.35 -15.28
C ARG A 243 16.61 12.64 -14.86
N SER A 244 15.92 13.48 -14.07
CA SER A 244 16.37 14.81 -13.69
C SER A 244 16.02 15.10 -12.22
N PRO A 245 16.58 14.32 -11.28
CA PRO A 245 16.29 14.48 -9.85
C PRO A 245 16.76 15.86 -9.37
N ALA A 246 15.84 16.61 -8.78
CA ALA A 246 16.12 17.96 -8.27
C ALA A 246 16.80 17.91 -6.90
N HIS A 247 16.49 16.92 -6.05
CA HIS A 247 17.00 16.85 -4.69
C HIS A 247 18.24 15.94 -4.60
N ALA A 248 19.30 16.37 -3.88
CA ALA A 248 20.55 15.62 -3.71
C ALA A 248 20.33 14.21 -3.13
N TYR A 249 19.37 14.04 -2.21
CA TYR A 249 19.03 12.73 -1.66
C TYR A 249 18.46 11.78 -2.73
N THR A 250 17.60 12.27 -3.62
CA THR A 250 17.08 11.49 -4.74
C THR A 250 18.20 11.02 -5.67
N GLN A 251 19.18 11.90 -5.95
CA GLN A 251 20.38 11.55 -6.72
C GLN A 251 21.20 10.45 -6.04
N THR A 252 21.32 10.50 -4.72
CA THR A 252 22.02 9.47 -3.95
C THR A 252 21.29 8.13 -4.00
N LEU A 253 19.96 8.13 -3.85
CA LEU A 253 19.13 6.92 -3.97
C LEU A 253 19.25 6.29 -5.36
N LEU A 254 19.20 7.09 -6.43
CA LEU A 254 19.35 6.61 -7.81
C LEU A 254 20.71 5.96 -8.05
N LYS A 255 21.78 6.58 -7.59
CA LYS A 255 23.15 6.00 -7.68
C LYS A 255 23.25 4.68 -6.94
N ALA A 256 22.66 4.59 -5.74
CA ALA A 256 22.65 3.36 -4.94
C ALA A 256 21.83 2.23 -5.60
N ALA A 257 20.75 2.57 -6.30
CA ALA A 257 19.91 1.63 -7.04
C ALA A 257 20.49 1.21 -8.40
N GLY A 258 21.64 1.75 -8.81
CA GLY A 258 22.25 1.46 -10.13
C GLY A 258 21.42 1.96 -11.33
N VAL A 259 20.51 2.86 -11.10
CA VAL A 259 19.72 3.52 -12.16
C VAL A 259 20.61 4.63 -12.74
N SER A 260 21.19 4.36 -13.91
CA SER A 260 21.99 5.38 -14.63
C SER A 260 21.05 6.49 -15.13
N THR A 261 21.38 7.72 -14.75
CA THR A 261 20.74 8.95 -15.26
C THR A 261 21.18 9.23 -16.69
#